data_6c7f598883dd9fe9b25ea0a14f48ea0c
#
_entry.id   6c7f598883dd9fe9b25ea0a14f48ea0c
#
_cell.length_a   1.000
_cell.length_b   1.000
_cell.length_c   1.000
_cell.angle_alpha   90.00
_cell.angle_beta   90.00
_cell.angle_gamma   90.00
#
_symmetry.space_group_name_H-M   'P 1'
#
loop_
_entity.id
_entity.type
_entity.pdbx_description
1 polymer ?
#
loop_
_entity_poly.entity_id
_entity_poly.type
_entity_poly.pdbx_seq_one_letter_code
_entity_poly.pdbx_strand_id
1 'polypeptide(L)'
;MVVPARVSIETIYAQWEKAYSDAPFVNILPSGTFPETKHVVGSNRIDFSAVYDPQTENLIITSVIDNLIKGASGQAIQIFNKKFGLPETMGLL
;
A
#
# COMPACT_ATOMS: atom_id res chain seq x y z
N MET A 1 3.57 -10.36 -4.79
CA MET A 1 4.98 -10.47 -5.21
C MET A 1 5.74 -11.34 -4.22
N VAL A 2 6.57 -12.23 -4.71
CA VAL A 2 7.38 -13.12 -3.87
C VAL A 2 8.85 -12.78 -4.09
N VAL A 3 9.58 -12.53 -3.00
CA VAL A 3 11.01 -12.20 -3.07
C VAL A 3 11.79 -13.05 -2.06
N PRO A 4 13.08 -13.38 -2.36
CA PRO A 4 13.91 -14.09 -1.38
C PRO A 4 14.08 -13.28 -0.11
N ALA A 5 14.02 -13.96 1.06
CA ALA A 5 14.13 -13.32 2.36
C ALA A 5 15.60 -13.08 2.73
N ARG A 6 16.24 -12.11 2.06
CA ARG A 6 17.64 -11.74 2.33
C ARG A 6 17.78 -10.72 3.44
N VAL A 7 16.68 -10.06 3.80
CA VAL A 7 16.60 -9.12 4.91
C VAL A 7 15.44 -9.51 5.81
N SER A 8 15.46 -9.05 7.05
CA SER A 8 14.37 -9.38 7.98
C SER A 8 13.09 -8.62 7.59
N ILE A 9 11.96 -9.20 7.96
CA ILE A 9 10.67 -8.56 7.72
C ILE A 9 10.56 -7.24 8.51
N GLU A 10 11.17 -7.18 9.69
CA GLU A 10 11.20 -5.97 10.50
C GLU A 10 11.93 -4.82 9.79
N THR A 11 13.02 -5.13 9.09
CA THR A 11 13.77 -4.13 8.31
C THR A 11 12.92 -3.57 7.18
N ILE A 12 12.18 -4.43 6.48
CA ILE A 12 11.30 -4.01 5.39
C ILE A 12 10.19 -3.10 5.91
N TYR A 13 9.55 -3.48 7.03
CA TYR A 13 8.50 -2.66 7.63
C TYR A 13 9.03 -1.31 8.09
N ALA A 14 10.22 -1.27 8.67
CA ALA A 14 10.84 0.00 9.09
C ALA A 14 11.09 0.93 7.90
N GLN A 15 11.56 0.38 6.78
CA GLN A 15 11.76 1.16 5.56
C GLN A 15 10.45 1.67 4.97
N TRP A 16 9.41 0.84 4.99
CA TRP A 16 8.07 1.24 4.52
C TRP A 16 7.50 2.38 5.36
N GLU A 17 7.59 2.28 6.68
CA GLU A 17 7.13 3.35 7.57
C GLU A 17 7.84 4.66 7.28
N LYS A 18 9.16 4.61 7.08
CA LYS A 18 9.95 5.79 6.76
C LYS A 18 9.56 6.37 5.40
N ALA A 19 9.36 5.51 4.39
CA ALA A 19 9.06 5.96 3.02
C ALA A 19 7.64 6.52 2.88
N TYR A 20 6.67 5.96 3.62
CA TYR A 20 5.26 6.26 3.42
C TYR A 20 4.58 6.92 4.61
N SER A 21 5.35 7.41 5.59
CA SER A 21 4.79 8.04 6.79
C SER A 21 3.85 9.21 6.49
N ASP A 22 4.12 9.93 5.40
CA ASP A 22 3.32 11.09 4.98
C ASP A 22 2.40 10.79 3.79
N ALA A 23 2.26 9.52 3.41
CA ALA A 23 1.44 9.14 2.26
C ALA A 23 0.01 8.83 2.71
N PRO A 24 -0.99 9.70 2.43
CA PRO A 24 -2.33 9.57 3.01
C PRO A 24 -3.12 8.37 2.50
N PHE A 25 -2.76 7.81 1.33
CA PHE A 25 -3.48 6.70 0.74
C PHE A 25 -2.77 5.36 0.90
N VAL A 26 -1.63 5.33 1.59
CA VAL A 26 -0.88 4.10 1.83
C VAL A 26 -1.18 3.60 3.23
N ASN A 27 -1.67 2.37 3.33
CA ASN A 27 -1.97 1.72 4.59
C ASN A 27 -1.16 0.42 4.69
N ILE A 28 -0.21 0.38 5.62
CA ILE A 28 0.66 -0.77 5.83
C ILE A 28 0.03 -1.64 6.93
N LEU A 29 -0.38 -2.85 6.57
CA LEU A 29 -0.98 -3.77 7.52
C LEU A 29 0.10 -4.49 8.33
N PRO A 30 -0.23 -4.93 9.56
CA PRO A 30 0.71 -5.70 10.38
C PRO A 30 1.22 -6.94 9.67
N SER A 31 2.46 -7.33 9.98
CA SER A 31 3.06 -8.55 9.46
C SER A 31 2.17 -9.77 9.78
N GLY A 32 2.00 -10.66 8.82
CA GLY A 32 1.16 -11.84 8.97
C GLY A 32 -0.32 -11.62 8.66
N THR A 33 -0.72 -10.37 8.36
CA THR A 33 -2.08 -10.02 7.96
C THR A 33 -2.14 -9.88 6.45
N PHE A 34 -3.13 -10.48 5.80
CA PHE A 34 -3.32 -10.32 4.36
C PHE A 34 -4.35 -9.21 4.10
N PRO A 35 -4.07 -8.30 3.13
CA PRO A 35 -5.05 -7.30 2.76
C PRO A 35 -6.24 -7.92 2.04
N GLU A 36 -7.42 -7.33 2.21
CA GLU A 36 -8.65 -7.78 1.55
C GLU A 36 -9.26 -6.64 0.74
N THR A 37 -9.71 -6.95 -0.47
CA THR A 37 -10.29 -5.96 -1.39
C THR A 37 -11.46 -5.20 -0.76
N LYS A 38 -12.28 -5.87 0.04
CA LYS A 38 -13.45 -5.24 0.69
C LYS A 38 -13.07 -4.02 1.55
N HIS A 39 -11.84 -3.93 2.04
CA HIS A 39 -11.41 -2.84 2.89
C HIS A 39 -11.00 -1.58 2.12
N VAL A 40 -10.78 -1.70 0.81
CA VAL A 40 -10.37 -0.57 -0.04
C VAL A 40 -11.45 -0.17 -1.06
N VAL A 41 -12.55 -0.92 -1.14
CA VAL A 41 -13.64 -0.63 -2.08
C VAL A 41 -14.17 0.79 -1.84
N GLY A 42 -14.30 1.56 -2.92
CA GLY A 42 -14.77 2.94 -2.85
C GLY A 42 -13.73 3.94 -2.38
N SER A 43 -12.47 3.53 -2.18
CA SER A 43 -11.41 4.43 -1.71
C SER A 43 -10.25 4.50 -2.70
N ASN A 44 -9.42 5.55 -2.57
CA ASN A 44 -8.19 5.69 -3.33
C ASN A 44 -6.99 5.09 -2.57
N ARG A 45 -7.26 4.22 -1.61
CA ARG A 45 -6.26 3.66 -0.71
C ARG A 45 -5.63 2.40 -1.30
N ILE A 46 -4.37 2.19 -0.99
CA ILE A 46 -3.69 0.91 -1.18
C ILE A 46 -3.38 0.32 0.20
N ASP A 47 -3.79 -0.93 0.42
CA ASP A 47 -3.42 -1.70 1.60
C ASP A 47 -2.38 -2.73 1.18
N PHE A 48 -1.28 -2.86 1.93
CA PHE A 48 -0.30 -3.90 1.65
C PHE A 48 0.36 -4.40 2.93
N SER A 49 0.92 -5.61 2.81
CA SER A 49 1.62 -6.27 3.91
C SER A 49 2.67 -7.22 3.38
N ALA A 50 3.53 -7.70 4.27
CA ALA A 50 4.50 -8.75 3.96
C ALA A 50 4.35 -9.89 4.96
N VAL A 51 4.53 -11.12 4.48
CA VAL A 51 4.49 -12.33 5.29
C VAL A 51 5.74 -13.15 4.97
N TYR A 52 6.40 -13.68 5.99
CA TYR A 52 7.52 -14.58 5.82
C TYR A 52 7.01 -16.02 5.71
N ASP A 53 7.43 -16.71 4.63
CA ASP A 53 7.12 -18.12 4.44
C ASP A 53 8.34 -18.96 4.84
N PRO A 54 8.31 -19.65 5.99
CA PRO A 54 9.46 -20.43 6.43
C PRO A 54 9.74 -21.68 5.59
N GLN A 55 8.75 -22.18 4.84
CA GLN A 55 8.94 -23.35 4.00
C GLN A 55 9.81 -23.07 2.78
N THR A 56 9.60 -21.91 2.16
CA THR A 56 10.34 -21.51 0.96
C THR A 56 11.42 -20.48 1.26
N GLU A 57 11.48 -19.97 2.49
CA GLU A 57 12.38 -18.89 2.91
C GLU A 57 12.19 -17.63 2.06
N ASN A 58 10.95 -17.35 1.66
CA ASN A 58 10.61 -16.18 0.86
C ASN A 58 9.74 -15.21 1.65
N LEU A 59 9.76 -13.94 1.23
CA LEU A 59 8.79 -12.94 1.66
C LEU A 59 7.70 -12.86 0.61
N ILE A 60 6.45 -12.86 1.06
CA ILE A 60 5.28 -12.69 0.21
C ILE A 60 4.73 -11.29 0.47
N ILE A 61 4.78 -10.44 -0.54
CA ILE A 61 4.26 -9.06 -0.47
C ILE A 61 2.95 -9.03 -1.22
N THR A 62 1.87 -8.67 -0.54
CA THR A 62 0.53 -8.63 -1.11
C THR A 62 -0.03 -7.22 -0.98
N SER A 63 -0.65 -6.72 -2.05
CA SER A 63 -1.30 -5.42 -2.05
C SER A 63 -2.67 -5.52 -2.71
N VAL A 64 -3.61 -4.67 -2.28
CA VAL A 64 -4.95 -4.56 -2.88
C VAL A 64 -5.32 -3.10 -3.08
N ILE A 65 -6.04 -2.83 -4.17
CA ILE A 65 -6.58 -1.51 -4.49
C ILE A 65 -7.99 -1.68 -5.04
N ASP A 66 -8.78 -0.60 -5.05
CA ASP A 66 -9.98 -0.53 -5.87
C ASP A 66 -9.55 -0.06 -7.27
N ASN A 67 -9.65 -0.94 -8.26
CA ASN A 67 -9.17 -0.65 -9.62
C ASN A 67 -9.90 0.53 -10.28
N LEU A 68 -11.14 0.81 -9.89
CA LEU A 68 -11.91 1.92 -10.47
C LEU A 68 -11.53 3.25 -9.85
N ILE A 69 -11.16 3.27 -8.57
CA ILE A 69 -10.78 4.50 -7.86
C ILE A 69 -9.26 4.69 -7.92
N LYS A 70 -8.50 3.90 -7.17
CA LYS A 70 -7.04 4.05 -7.11
C LYS A 70 -6.37 3.76 -8.44
N GLY A 71 -6.86 2.77 -9.17
CA GLY A 71 -6.28 2.37 -10.46
C GLY A 71 -6.71 3.25 -11.64
N ALA A 72 -7.69 4.13 -11.48
CA ALA A 72 -8.21 4.94 -12.58
C ALA A 72 -8.54 6.36 -12.13
N SER A 73 -9.83 6.65 -11.83
CA SER A 73 -10.29 8.02 -11.56
C SER A 73 -9.67 8.63 -10.31
N GLY A 74 -9.55 7.85 -9.23
CA GLY A 74 -8.97 8.34 -7.99
C GLY A 74 -7.50 8.69 -8.14
N GLN A 75 -6.75 7.90 -8.89
CA GLN A 75 -5.34 8.17 -9.16
C GLN A 75 -5.18 9.45 -9.99
N ALA A 76 -6.05 9.67 -10.98
CA ALA A 76 -6.01 10.89 -11.79
C ALA A 76 -6.26 12.13 -10.94
N ILE A 77 -7.24 12.09 -10.02
CA ILE A 77 -7.53 13.19 -9.11
C ILE A 77 -6.35 13.43 -8.16
N GLN A 78 -5.74 12.38 -7.65
CA GLN A 78 -4.57 12.49 -6.77
C GLN A 78 -3.40 13.18 -7.47
N ILE A 79 -3.12 12.80 -8.71
CA ILE A 79 -2.07 13.41 -9.52
C ILE A 79 -2.38 14.89 -9.79
N PHE A 80 -3.63 15.20 -10.13
CA PHE A 80 -4.08 16.57 -10.32
C PHE A 80 -3.82 17.42 -9.06
N ASN A 81 -4.21 16.90 -7.89
CA ASN A 81 -4.02 17.59 -6.62
C ASN A 81 -2.55 17.90 -6.36
N LYS A 82 -1.66 16.94 -6.59
CA LYS A 82 -0.22 17.14 -6.40
C LYS A 82 0.36 18.15 -7.38
N LYS A 83 -0.07 18.09 -8.65
CA LYS A 83 0.43 19.00 -9.68
C LYS A 83 0.08 20.45 -9.41
N PHE A 84 -1.11 20.69 -8.87
CA PHE A 84 -1.60 22.06 -8.63
C PHE A 84 -1.43 22.52 -7.18
N GLY A 85 -0.65 21.80 -6.38
CA GLY A 85 -0.34 22.18 -5.01
C GLY A 85 -1.52 22.09 -4.05
N LEU A 86 -2.55 21.34 -4.40
CA LEU A 86 -3.71 21.10 -3.54
C LEU A 86 -3.42 19.97 -2.56
N PRO A 87 -4.15 19.87 -1.43
CA PRO A 87 -4.04 18.71 -0.57
C PRO A 87 -4.27 17.42 -1.36
N GLU A 88 -3.39 16.44 -1.19
CA GLU A 88 -3.42 15.20 -1.98
C GLU A 88 -4.76 14.46 -1.86
N THR A 89 -5.44 14.62 -0.73
CA THR A 89 -6.71 13.95 -0.44
C THR A 89 -7.95 14.70 -0.92
N MET A 90 -7.80 15.90 -1.50
CA MET A 90 -8.94 16.73 -1.89
C MET A 90 -9.84 16.00 -2.89
N GLY A 91 -11.12 15.82 -2.52
CA GLY A 91 -12.10 15.12 -3.35
C GLY A 91 -12.01 13.60 -3.31
N LEU A 92 -11.13 13.01 -2.50
CA LEU A 92 -10.88 11.57 -2.45
C LEU A 92 -11.24 10.91 -1.11
N LEU A 93 -11.60 11.68 -0.12
CA LEU A 93 -11.99 11.12 1.19
C LEU A 93 -13.49 11.03 1.34
#